data_c6dd02af3a1664aa1b7be187030a547f
#
_entry.id   c6dd02af3a1664aa1b7be187030a547f
#
_cell.length_a   1.000
_cell.length_b   1.000
_cell.length_c   1.000
_cell.angle_alpha   90.00
_cell.angle_beta   90.00
_cell.angle_gamma   90.00
#
_symmetry.space_group_name_H-M   'P 1'
#
loop_
_entity.id
_entity.type
_entity.pdbx_description
1 polymer ?
#
loop_
_entity_poly.entity_id
_entity_poly.type
_entity_poly.pdbx_seq_one_letter_code
_entity_poly.pdbx_strand_id
1 'polypeptide(L)'
;SADGSTDKSDKPGTTPDVTGRPASFANDEEMLDYIEKTHLNYMWEGANPNSGLAPERIHLDGIYPQNDKHVVTTGGSGFGIAGLLAGIDRGYISRTEGVQRLTKIVDFLGKADRFHGVWSHWIDGNTGKTVPFGQKDDGGDLVESSFLMASLLCVRQYFENGNEQEKLLASNIDKLWKEMEFDWYRRGGQDVLYWHWSPNYGWDMNFPLEGYNECLITYILGASSPTHSIPADCYHKGWARSGGIKSNAKPYGYPLDLKHNGAEQTGGPLFWAPYS
;
A
#
# COMPACT_ATOMS: atom_id res chain seq x y z
N SER A 1 0.41 -12.00 -44.42
CA SER A 1 1.07 -12.67 -43.30
C SER A 1 0.54 -12.02 -42.02
N ALA A 2 -0.40 -12.72 -41.38
CA ALA A 2 -0.99 -12.33 -40.12
C ALA A 2 -0.01 -12.72 -39.01
N ASP A 3 0.45 -11.72 -38.26
CA ASP A 3 1.23 -11.93 -37.05
C ASP A 3 0.26 -12.32 -35.94
N GLY A 4 0.26 -13.58 -35.60
CA GLY A 4 -0.55 -14.12 -34.51
C GLY A 4 0.18 -13.93 -33.18
N SER A 5 0.11 -12.74 -32.62
CA SER A 5 0.41 -12.54 -31.21
C SER A 5 -0.65 -13.26 -30.37
N THR A 6 -0.36 -14.50 -30.00
CA THR A 6 -1.17 -15.19 -28.98
C THR A 6 -0.88 -14.53 -27.64
N ASP A 7 -1.83 -13.76 -27.17
CA ASP A 7 -1.89 -13.26 -25.80
C ASP A 7 -1.79 -14.46 -24.82
N LYS A 8 -0.65 -14.58 -24.15
CA LYS A 8 -0.39 -15.65 -23.18
C LYS A 8 -0.87 -15.32 -21.77
N SER A 9 -1.59 -14.18 -21.60
CA SER A 9 -2.02 -13.68 -20.30
C SER A 9 -3.29 -14.37 -19.74
N ASP A 10 -3.96 -15.22 -20.51
CA ASP A 10 -5.26 -15.79 -20.16
C ASP A 10 -5.24 -17.23 -19.64
N LYS A 11 -4.19 -17.64 -18.94
CA LYS A 11 -4.20 -18.93 -18.26
C LYS A 11 -4.42 -18.77 -16.77
N PRO A 12 -5.58 -19.19 -16.22
CA PRO A 12 -5.77 -19.26 -14.79
C PRO A 12 -4.84 -20.31 -14.17
N GLY A 13 -4.09 -19.91 -13.15
CA GLY A 13 -3.62 -20.80 -12.11
C GLY A 13 -2.38 -21.62 -12.41
N THR A 14 -1.30 -21.02 -12.91
CA THR A 14 0.02 -21.64 -12.76
C THR A 14 0.81 -20.86 -11.73
N THR A 15 1.07 -21.50 -10.59
CA THR A 15 2.13 -21.09 -9.67
C THR A 15 3.39 -20.81 -10.49
N PRO A 16 4.08 -19.67 -10.30
CA PRO A 16 5.32 -19.43 -11.04
C PRO A 16 6.23 -20.62 -10.87
N ASP A 17 6.62 -21.25 -11.99
CA ASP A 17 7.60 -22.33 -11.94
C ASP A 17 8.94 -21.71 -11.52
N VAL A 18 9.24 -21.81 -10.23
CA VAL A 18 10.53 -21.36 -9.66
C VAL A 18 11.70 -22.12 -10.28
N THR A 19 11.42 -23.26 -10.97
CA THR A 19 12.42 -24.01 -11.72
C THR A 19 12.62 -23.47 -13.15
N GLY A 20 11.70 -22.63 -13.64
CA GLY A 20 11.72 -22.04 -14.98
C GLY A 20 12.51 -20.74 -15.13
N ARG A 21 13.32 -20.36 -14.13
CA ARG A 21 14.17 -19.18 -14.23
C ARG A 21 15.13 -19.34 -15.40
N PRO A 22 15.22 -18.37 -16.35
CA PRO A 22 16.22 -18.38 -17.39
C PRO A 22 17.64 -18.47 -16.83
N ALA A 23 18.49 -19.27 -17.44
CA ALA A 23 19.90 -19.40 -17.03
C ALA A 23 20.69 -18.10 -17.26
N SER A 24 20.29 -17.30 -18.25
CA SER A 24 20.87 -16.00 -18.57
C SER A 24 19.84 -15.14 -19.29
N PHE A 25 20.09 -13.84 -19.33
CA PHE A 25 19.32 -12.86 -20.08
C PHE A 25 20.20 -12.25 -21.18
N ALA A 26 19.61 -11.87 -22.31
CA ALA A 26 20.34 -11.26 -23.42
C ALA A 26 20.81 -9.83 -23.05
N ASN A 27 20.08 -9.13 -22.21
CA ASN A 27 20.36 -7.76 -21.76
C ASN A 27 19.59 -7.45 -20.48
N ASP A 28 19.83 -6.26 -19.92
CA ASP A 28 19.20 -5.81 -18.67
C ASP A 28 17.69 -5.62 -18.82
N GLU A 29 17.20 -5.18 -19.97
CA GLU A 29 15.76 -5.00 -20.22
C GLU A 29 15.00 -6.33 -20.14
N GLU A 30 15.55 -7.39 -20.74
CA GLU A 30 14.96 -8.72 -20.67
C GLU A 30 14.93 -9.24 -19.21
N MET A 31 15.98 -8.97 -18.45
CA MET A 31 16.06 -9.32 -17.04
C MET A 31 15.03 -8.54 -16.22
N LEU A 32 14.91 -7.23 -16.44
CA LEU A 32 13.93 -6.38 -15.74
C LEU A 32 12.50 -6.80 -16.05
N ASP A 33 12.19 -7.05 -17.32
CA ASP A 33 10.88 -7.57 -17.73
C ASP A 33 10.52 -8.88 -16.99
N TYR A 34 11.47 -9.80 -16.92
CA TYR A 34 11.27 -11.06 -16.23
C TYR A 34 11.01 -10.84 -14.73
N ILE A 35 11.79 -9.98 -14.09
CA ILE A 35 11.66 -9.67 -12.65
C ILE A 35 10.30 -9.01 -12.39
N GLU A 36 9.93 -8.01 -13.16
CA GLU A 36 8.68 -7.29 -13.02
C GLU A 36 7.45 -8.20 -13.17
N LYS A 37 7.44 -9.01 -14.24
CA LYS A 37 6.36 -9.99 -14.47
C LYS A 37 6.27 -11.03 -13.35
N THR A 38 7.39 -11.51 -12.86
CA THR A 38 7.42 -12.50 -11.78
C THR A 38 6.88 -11.93 -10.48
N HIS A 39 7.26 -10.71 -10.12
CA HIS A 39 6.74 -10.04 -8.93
C HIS A 39 5.25 -9.69 -9.08
N LEU A 40 4.83 -9.26 -10.27
CA LEU A 40 3.44 -8.93 -10.55
C LEU A 40 2.51 -10.14 -10.33
N ASN A 41 2.97 -11.35 -10.59
CA ASN A 41 2.17 -12.56 -10.43
C ASN A 41 1.66 -12.76 -9.00
N TYR A 42 2.43 -12.37 -7.98
CA TYR A 42 1.94 -12.41 -6.60
C TYR A 42 0.67 -11.55 -6.41
N MET A 43 0.65 -10.39 -7.02
CA MET A 43 -0.43 -9.42 -6.89
C MET A 43 -1.57 -9.66 -7.88
N TRP A 44 -1.29 -10.29 -9.02
CA TRP A 44 -2.28 -10.55 -10.07
C TRP A 44 -2.93 -11.92 -9.92
N GLU A 45 -2.13 -12.98 -9.99
CA GLU A 45 -2.61 -14.36 -9.88
C GLU A 45 -2.83 -14.80 -8.43
N GLY A 46 -1.98 -14.32 -7.53
CA GLY A 46 -2.05 -14.65 -6.10
C GLY A 46 -3.07 -13.84 -5.30
N ALA A 47 -3.74 -12.87 -5.90
CA ALA A 47 -4.73 -12.05 -5.21
C ALA A 47 -5.89 -12.88 -4.64
N ASN A 48 -6.46 -12.40 -3.53
CA ASN A 48 -7.72 -12.95 -3.02
C ASN A 48 -8.81 -12.79 -4.09
N PRO A 49 -9.48 -13.88 -4.51
CA PRO A 49 -10.40 -13.84 -5.65
C PRO A 49 -11.66 -13.01 -5.39
N ASN A 50 -12.08 -12.86 -4.16
CA ASN A 50 -13.26 -12.07 -3.81
C ASN A 50 -12.96 -10.56 -3.74
N SER A 51 -11.86 -10.17 -3.12
CA SER A 51 -11.50 -8.76 -2.92
C SER A 51 -10.58 -8.20 -4.00
N GLY A 52 -9.78 -9.04 -4.65
CA GLY A 52 -8.70 -8.62 -5.53
C GLY A 52 -7.46 -8.10 -4.80
N LEU A 53 -7.48 -8.06 -3.47
CA LEU A 53 -6.37 -7.57 -2.65
C LEU A 53 -5.30 -8.65 -2.46
N ALA A 54 -4.11 -8.21 -2.08
CA ALA A 54 -2.97 -9.08 -1.85
C ALA A 54 -3.13 -9.85 -0.53
N PRO A 55 -2.95 -11.20 -0.54
CA PRO A 55 -2.90 -11.95 0.70
C PRO A 55 -1.69 -11.52 1.53
N GLU A 56 -1.84 -11.60 2.86
CA GLU A 56 -0.74 -11.34 3.78
C GLU A 56 0.45 -12.25 3.49
N ARG A 57 0.18 -13.51 3.21
CA ARG A 57 1.17 -14.52 2.82
C ARG A 57 0.54 -15.62 1.99
N ILE A 58 1.37 -16.31 1.22
CA ILE A 58 0.99 -17.52 0.51
C ILE A 58 1.87 -18.66 1.01
N HIS A 59 1.24 -19.70 1.55
CA HIS A 59 1.92 -20.94 1.90
C HIS A 59 1.98 -21.84 0.66
N LEU A 60 3.18 -22.16 0.20
CA LEU A 60 3.39 -22.94 -1.04
C LEU A 60 2.88 -24.38 -0.94
N ASP A 61 2.83 -24.92 0.27
CA ASP A 61 2.24 -26.25 0.54
C ASP A 61 0.71 -26.21 0.68
N GLY A 62 0.10 -25.02 0.62
CA GLY A 62 -1.34 -24.83 0.76
C GLY A 62 -1.88 -25.03 2.18
N ILE A 63 -1.00 -25.19 3.18
CA ILE A 63 -1.38 -25.43 4.58
C ILE A 63 -1.34 -24.11 5.34
N TYR A 64 -2.45 -23.73 5.97
CA TYR A 64 -2.61 -22.49 6.73
C TYR A 64 -2.94 -22.83 8.20
N PRO A 65 -1.93 -23.09 9.05
CA PRO A 65 -2.15 -23.56 10.41
C PRO A 65 -2.82 -22.52 11.32
N GLN A 66 -2.73 -21.23 10.96
CA GLN A 66 -3.39 -20.14 11.68
C GLN A 66 -4.75 -19.75 11.08
N ASN A 67 -5.25 -20.51 10.12
CA ASN A 67 -6.50 -20.24 9.40
C ASN A 67 -6.54 -18.82 8.79
N ASP A 68 -5.42 -18.36 8.25
CA ASP A 68 -5.20 -17.00 7.75
C ASP A 68 -5.18 -16.92 6.21
N LYS A 69 -5.65 -17.95 5.51
CA LYS A 69 -5.67 -18.01 4.04
C LYS A 69 -6.41 -16.82 3.39
N HIS A 70 -7.43 -16.31 4.07
CA HIS A 70 -8.28 -15.23 3.56
C HIS A 70 -7.86 -13.84 4.04
N VAL A 71 -6.80 -13.75 4.84
CA VAL A 71 -6.28 -12.47 5.31
C VAL A 71 -5.57 -11.74 4.19
N VAL A 72 -6.05 -10.54 3.89
CA VAL A 72 -5.41 -9.61 2.95
C VAL A 72 -4.79 -8.45 3.71
N THR A 73 -3.69 -7.93 3.19
CA THR A 73 -2.93 -6.84 3.82
C THR A 73 -3.22 -5.51 3.13
N THR A 74 -3.45 -4.48 3.91
CA THR A 74 -3.85 -3.16 3.40
C THR A 74 -2.69 -2.45 2.71
N GLY A 75 -1.58 -2.26 3.38
CA GLY A 75 -0.40 -1.57 2.81
C GLY A 75 0.25 -2.36 1.69
N GLY A 76 0.41 -3.68 1.86
CA GLY A 76 0.93 -4.55 0.81
C GLY A 76 0.06 -4.54 -0.45
N SER A 77 -1.26 -4.48 -0.29
CA SER A 77 -2.18 -4.30 -1.42
C SER A 77 -1.99 -2.94 -2.10
N GLY A 78 -1.62 -1.90 -1.36
CA GLY A 78 -1.25 -0.60 -1.93
C GLY A 78 -0.09 -0.72 -2.91
N PHE A 79 0.98 -1.38 -2.51
CA PHE A 79 2.11 -1.66 -3.42
C PHE A 79 1.70 -2.56 -4.60
N GLY A 80 0.83 -3.53 -4.35
CA GLY A 80 0.25 -4.38 -5.39
C GLY A 80 -0.54 -3.59 -6.43
N ILE A 81 -1.33 -2.63 -6.01
CA ILE A 81 -2.10 -1.74 -6.91
C ILE A 81 -1.16 -0.90 -7.79
N ALA A 82 -0.09 -0.36 -7.22
CA ALA A 82 0.94 0.32 -8.00
C ALA A 82 1.58 -0.63 -9.04
N GLY A 83 1.86 -1.87 -8.63
CA GLY A 83 2.33 -2.92 -9.53
C GLY A 83 1.35 -3.25 -10.66
N LEU A 84 0.05 -3.35 -10.35
CA LEU A 84 -0.99 -3.56 -11.36
C LEU A 84 -1.04 -2.41 -12.38
N LEU A 85 -0.93 -1.17 -11.91
CA LEU A 85 -0.92 0.01 -12.77
C LEU A 85 0.30 0.00 -13.71
N ALA A 86 1.48 -0.32 -13.17
CA ALA A 86 2.69 -0.50 -13.98
C ALA A 86 2.53 -1.64 -14.99
N GLY A 87 1.91 -2.75 -14.59
CA GLY A 87 1.62 -3.88 -15.47
C GLY A 87 0.68 -3.53 -16.62
N ILE A 88 -0.30 -2.67 -16.38
CA ILE A 88 -1.19 -2.14 -17.41
C ILE A 88 -0.40 -1.24 -18.37
N ASP A 89 0.38 -0.32 -17.85
CA ASP A 89 1.16 0.63 -18.66
C ASP A 89 2.20 -0.07 -19.53
N ARG A 90 2.83 -1.10 -19.01
CA ARG A 90 3.81 -1.93 -19.76
C ARG A 90 3.17 -2.99 -20.66
N GLY A 91 1.83 -3.13 -20.63
CA GLY A 91 1.12 -4.11 -21.45
C GLY A 91 1.21 -5.57 -20.96
N TYR A 92 1.63 -5.81 -19.73
CA TYR A 92 1.60 -7.15 -19.12
C TYR A 92 0.19 -7.60 -18.78
N ILE A 93 -0.68 -6.64 -18.47
CA ILE A 93 -2.10 -6.81 -18.19
C ILE A 93 -2.86 -5.92 -19.20
N SER A 94 -3.93 -6.44 -19.78
CA SER A 94 -4.75 -5.60 -20.65
C SER A 94 -5.43 -4.49 -19.83
N ARG A 95 -5.64 -3.33 -20.46
CA ARG A 95 -6.28 -2.19 -19.82
C ARG A 95 -7.67 -2.56 -19.30
N THR A 96 -8.45 -3.32 -20.06
CA THR A 96 -9.80 -3.76 -19.68
C THR A 96 -9.78 -4.66 -18.45
N GLU A 97 -8.92 -5.68 -18.42
CA GLU A 97 -8.80 -6.58 -17.28
C GLU A 97 -8.25 -5.86 -16.04
N GLY A 98 -7.31 -4.97 -16.22
CA GLY A 98 -6.78 -4.14 -15.15
C GLY A 98 -7.86 -3.26 -14.52
N VAL A 99 -8.68 -2.59 -15.32
CA VAL A 99 -9.81 -1.77 -14.84
C VAL A 99 -10.84 -2.61 -14.11
N GLN A 100 -11.16 -3.81 -14.62
CA GLN A 100 -12.08 -4.74 -13.95
C GLN A 100 -11.55 -5.15 -12.57
N ARG A 101 -10.26 -5.49 -12.47
CA ARG A 101 -9.64 -5.84 -11.20
C ARG A 101 -9.63 -4.67 -10.22
N LEU A 102 -9.22 -3.49 -10.67
CA LEU A 102 -9.18 -2.28 -9.84
C LEU A 102 -10.58 -1.86 -9.38
N THR A 103 -11.59 -2.01 -10.22
CA THR A 103 -12.99 -1.77 -9.85
C THR A 103 -13.44 -2.72 -8.75
N LYS A 104 -13.13 -4.03 -8.87
CA LYS A 104 -13.40 -5.02 -7.81
C LYS A 104 -12.75 -4.61 -6.48
N ILE A 105 -11.48 -4.22 -6.51
CA ILE A 105 -10.74 -3.78 -5.33
C ILE A 105 -11.42 -2.58 -4.67
N VAL A 106 -11.74 -1.56 -5.45
CA VAL A 106 -12.33 -0.31 -4.94
C VAL A 106 -13.74 -0.56 -4.39
N ASP A 107 -14.55 -1.38 -5.06
CA ASP A 107 -15.88 -1.76 -4.56
C ASP A 107 -15.80 -2.54 -3.24
N PHE A 108 -14.85 -3.43 -3.11
CA PHE A 108 -14.59 -4.16 -1.87
C PHE A 108 -14.16 -3.21 -0.75
N LEU A 109 -13.22 -2.32 -1.01
CA LEU A 109 -12.72 -1.35 -0.03
C LEU A 109 -13.82 -0.38 0.45
N GLY A 110 -14.76 -0.04 -0.42
CA GLY A 110 -15.92 0.79 -0.06
C GLY A 110 -16.89 0.10 0.90
N LYS A 111 -16.87 -1.22 0.99
CA LYS A 111 -17.75 -2.05 1.86
C LYS A 111 -17.02 -2.62 3.08
N ALA A 112 -15.68 -2.65 3.04
CA ALA A 112 -14.87 -3.14 4.14
C ALA A 112 -14.98 -2.24 5.38
N ASP A 113 -14.65 -2.78 6.55
CA ASP A 113 -14.62 -2.02 7.80
C ASP A 113 -13.65 -0.83 7.66
N ARG A 114 -14.12 0.34 8.10
CA ARG A 114 -13.33 1.57 8.15
C ARG A 114 -13.54 2.28 9.47
N PHE A 115 -12.51 2.92 9.95
CA PHE A 115 -12.46 3.59 11.26
C PHE A 115 -12.06 5.05 11.03
N HIS A 116 -13.03 5.97 11.04
CA HIS A 116 -12.82 7.34 10.59
C HIS A 116 -12.22 7.41 9.18
N GLY A 117 -12.78 6.58 8.29
CA GLY A 117 -12.34 6.48 6.90
C GLY A 117 -11.05 5.70 6.64
N VAL A 118 -10.46 5.09 7.65
CA VAL A 118 -9.17 4.39 7.61
C VAL A 118 -9.38 2.89 7.77
N TRP A 119 -8.75 2.08 6.92
CA TRP A 119 -8.82 0.62 7.00
C TRP A 119 -7.88 0.08 8.05
N SER A 120 -8.15 -1.14 8.50
CA SER A 120 -7.26 -1.86 9.42
C SER A 120 -6.03 -2.43 8.69
N HIS A 121 -5.03 -2.85 9.45
CA HIS A 121 -3.82 -3.48 8.93
C HIS A 121 -4.14 -4.73 8.11
N TRP A 122 -4.97 -5.62 8.69
CA TRP A 122 -5.46 -6.84 8.07
C TRP A 122 -6.97 -6.84 7.92
N ILE A 123 -7.43 -7.35 6.79
CA ILE A 123 -8.84 -7.46 6.44
C ILE A 123 -9.12 -8.90 6.01
N ASP A 124 -10.27 -9.45 6.39
CA ASP A 124 -10.76 -10.68 5.78
C ASP A 124 -11.19 -10.39 4.34
N GLY A 125 -10.47 -10.95 3.37
CA GLY A 125 -10.69 -10.71 1.95
C GLY A 125 -12.04 -11.21 1.42
N ASN A 126 -12.75 -12.06 2.17
CA ASN A 126 -14.05 -12.58 1.78
C ASN A 126 -15.21 -11.75 2.37
N THR A 127 -15.03 -11.19 3.54
CA THR A 127 -16.10 -10.50 4.29
C THR A 127 -15.92 -8.99 4.40
N GLY A 128 -14.71 -8.47 4.25
CA GLY A 128 -14.37 -7.08 4.51
C GLY A 128 -14.23 -6.72 5.98
N LYS A 129 -14.33 -7.69 6.88
CA LYS A 129 -14.19 -7.47 8.32
C LYS A 129 -12.73 -7.34 8.71
N THR A 130 -12.47 -6.50 9.71
CA THR A 130 -11.15 -6.39 10.32
C THR A 130 -10.70 -7.72 10.90
N VAL A 131 -9.46 -8.10 10.59
CA VAL A 131 -8.73 -9.16 11.29
C VAL A 131 -7.71 -8.46 12.19
N PRO A 132 -7.83 -8.54 13.52
CA PRO A 132 -6.92 -7.86 14.42
C PRO A 132 -5.47 -8.27 14.18
N PHE A 133 -4.58 -7.29 14.03
CA PHE A 133 -3.14 -7.52 13.99
C PHE A 133 -2.59 -7.83 15.38
N GLY A 134 -3.18 -7.23 16.39
CA GLY A 134 -2.94 -7.46 17.80
C GLY A 134 -4.15 -7.07 18.62
N GLN A 135 -4.15 -7.35 19.91
CA GLN A 135 -5.31 -7.12 20.78
C GLN A 135 -5.80 -5.67 20.73
N LYS A 136 -4.91 -4.69 20.74
CA LYS A 136 -5.23 -3.27 20.70
C LYS A 136 -5.15 -2.67 19.28
N ASP A 137 -4.72 -3.46 18.32
CA ASP A 137 -4.63 -3.12 16.89
C ASP A 137 -5.73 -3.87 16.13
N ASP A 138 -6.95 -3.53 16.48
CA ASP A 138 -8.20 -4.10 15.96
C ASP A 138 -9.08 -3.06 15.24
N GLY A 139 -8.50 -1.94 14.87
CA GLY A 139 -9.18 -0.81 14.25
C GLY A 139 -8.38 -0.23 13.08
N GLY A 140 -8.41 1.10 12.96
CA GLY A 140 -7.75 1.81 11.88
C GLY A 140 -6.23 1.80 11.98
N ASP A 141 -5.58 1.60 10.83
CA ASP A 141 -4.15 1.76 10.62
C ASP A 141 -3.93 2.85 9.58
N LEU A 142 -3.54 4.02 10.03
CA LEU A 142 -3.39 5.20 9.15
C LEU A 142 -2.25 5.05 8.17
N VAL A 143 -1.17 4.39 8.55
CA VAL A 143 0.04 4.23 7.72
C VAL A 143 -0.20 3.23 6.60
N GLU A 144 -0.71 2.05 6.91
CA GLU A 144 -1.06 1.04 5.90
C GLU A 144 -2.13 1.58 4.93
N SER A 145 -3.12 2.29 5.45
CA SER A 145 -4.15 2.96 4.62
C SER A 145 -3.57 4.07 3.76
N SER A 146 -2.51 4.75 4.20
CA SER A 146 -1.82 5.77 3.40
C SER A 146 -1.06 5.15 2.24
N PHE A 147 -0.37 4.03 2.42
CA PHE A 147 0.24 3.29 1.31
C PHE A 147 -0.80 2.84 0.29
N LEU A 148 -1.94 2.34 0.76
CA LEU A 148 -3.05 1.95 -0.11
C LEU A 148 -3.59 3.16 -0.90
N MET A 149 -3.90 4.25 -0.21
CA MET A 149 -4.48 5.44 -0.84
C MET A 149 -3.51 6.14 -1.79
N ALA A 150 -2.22 6.17 -1.49
CA ALA A 150 -1.21 6.73 -2.39
C ALA A 150 -1.25 6.05 -3.77
N SER A 151 -1.34 4.73 -3.80
CA SER A 151 -1.44 3.98 -5.06
C SER A 151 -2.80 4.15 -5.74
N LEU A 152 -3.88 4.19 -4.97
CA LEU A 152 -5.22 4.47 -5.52
C LEU A 152 -5.30 5.86 -6.15
N LEU A 153 -4.64 6.87 -5.59
CA LEU A 153 -4.58 8.20 -6.20
C LEU A 153 -3.80 8.20 -7.53
N CYS A 154 -2.77 7.37 -7.67
CA CYS A 154 -2.12 7.14 -8.96
C CYS A 154 -3.09 6.53 -9.98
N VAL A 155 -3.89 5.54 -9.55
CA VAL A 155 -4.93 4.94 -10.40
C VAL A 155 -5.97 5.97 -10.80
N ARG A 156 -6.46 6.80 -9.89
CA ARG A 156 -7.39 7.90 -10.18
C ARG A 156 -6.83 8.81 -11.27
N GLN A 157 -5.59 9.27 -11.10
CA GLN A 157 -4.94 10.18 -12.05
C GLN A 157 -4.76 9.53 -13.43
N TYR A 158 -4.45 8.25 -13.47
CA TYR A 158 -4.23 7.52 -14.72
C TYR A 158 -5.52 7.35 -15.54
N PHE A 159 -6.67 7.16 -14.86
CA PHE A 159 -7.94 6.81 -15.49
C PHE A 159 -8.98 7.94 -15.55
N GLU A 160 -8.77 9.09 -14.92
CA GLU A 160 -9.78 10.13 -14.77
C GLU A 160 -10.30 10.71 -16.10
N ASN A 161 -9.49 10.64 -17.15
CA ASN A 161 -9.85 11.11 -18.49
C ASN A 161 -10.16 9.97 -19.48
N GLY A 162 -10.38 8.76 -18.98
CA GLY A 162 -10.64 7.59 -19.77
C GLY A 162 -12.11 7.43 -20.20
N ASN A 163 -12.51 6.18 -20.44
CA ASN A 163 -13.90 5.86 -20.76
C ASN A 163 -14.81 5.97 -19.52
N GLU A 164 -16.10 5.70 -19.66
CA GLU A 164 -17.09 5.87 -18.57
C GLU A 164 -16.79 4.95 -17.37
N GLN A 165 -16.33 3.72 -17.60
CA GLN A 165 -15.95 2.80 -16.50
C GLN A 165 -14.70 3.28 -15.78
N GLU A 166 -13.72 3.78 -16.50
CA GLU A 166 -12.49 4.35 -15.95
C GLU A 166 -12.76 5.61 -15.14
N LYS A 167 -13.62 6.49 -15.64
CA LYS A 167 -14.05 7.70 -14.91
C LYS A 167 -14.83 7.35 -13.65
N LEU A 168 -15.66 6.32 -13.69
CA LEU A 168 -16.39 5.84 -12.51
C LEU A 168 -15.41 5.28 -11.46
N LEU A 169 -14.42 4.49 -11.88
CA LEU A 169 -13.35 4.01 -11.01
C LEU A 169 -12.63 5.19 -10.34
N ALA A 170 -12.22 6.19 -11.10
CA ALA A 170 -11.55 7.38 -10.58
C ALA A 170 -12.44 8.14 -9.57
N SER A 171 -13.73 8.29 -9.87
CA SER A 171 -14.70 8.94 -8.99
C SER A 171 -14.90 8.19 -7.67
N ASN A 172 -14.96 6.86 -7.71
CA ASN A 172 -15.09 6.03 -6.51
C ASN A 172 -13.84 6.09 -5.64
N ILE A 173 -12.64 6.14 -6.25
CA ILE A 173 -11.40 6.37 -5.51
C ILE A 173 -11.42 7.75 -4.84
N ASP A 174 -11.82 8.77 -5.55
CA ASP A 174 -11.92 10.14 -5.02
C ASP A 174 -12.84 10.22 -3.80
N LYS A 175 -13.94 9.49 -3.83
CA LYS A 175 -14.85 9.36 -2.68
C LYS A 175 -14.16 8.73 -1.47
N LEU A 176 -13.47 7.60 -1.65
CA LEU A 176 -12.73 6.94 -0.56
C LEU A 176 -11.64 7.84 0.01
N TRP A 177 -10.94 8.57 -0.84
CA TRP A 177 -9.93 9.56 -0.47
C TRP A 177 -10.51 10.67 0.42
N LYS A 178 -11.62 11.25 0.01
CA LYS A 178 -12.31 12.32 0.74
C LYS A 178 -12.87 11.89 2.09
N GLU A 179 -13.12 10.60 2.28
CA GLU A 179 -13.67 10.03 3.51
C GLU A 179 -12.58 9.72 4.56
N MET A 180 -11.30 9.75 4.21
CA MET A 180 -10.22 9.51 5.17
C MET A 180 -10.05 10.73 6.09
N GLU A 181 -10.29 10.54 7.37
CA GLU A 181 -10.25 11.59 8.40
C GLU A 181 -8.85 11.69 9.02
N PHE A 182 -7.87 12.24 8.28
CA PHE A 182 -6.51 12.44 8.80
C PHE A 182 -6.48 13.29 10.06
N ASP A 183 -7.33 14.30 10.16
CA ASP A 183 -7.45 15.18 11.33
C ASP A 183 -7.95 14.44 12.58
N TRP A 184 -8.74 13.38 12.45
CA TRP A 184 -9.10 12.51 13.57
C TRP A 184 -7.85 11.89 14.23
N TYR A 185 -6.90 11.46 13.40
CA TYR A 185 -5.67 10.79 13.84
C TYR A 185 -4.64 11.74 14.47
N ARG A 186 -4.98 13.00 14.63
CA ARG A 186 -4.26 13.96 15.48
C ARG A 186 -4.54 13.79 16.98
N ARG A 187 -5.37 12.84 17.37
CA ARG A 187 -5.73 12.53 18.76
C ARG A 187 -6.10 13.80 19.54
N GLY A 188 -7.18 14.44 19.15
CA GLY A 188 -7.67 15.67 19.78
C GLY A 188 -6.91 16.94 19.38
N GLY A 189 -6.41 17.01 18.14
CA GLY A 189 -5.80 18.21 17.57
C GLY A 189 -4.33 18.43 17.95
N GLN A 190 -3.61 17.36 18.34
CA GLN A 190 -2.16 17.43 18.55
C GLN A 190 -1.42 17.75 17.26
N ASP A 191 -0.19 18.24 17.35
CA ASP A 191 0.68 18.53 16.19
C ASP A 191 1.51 17.30 15.80
N VAL A 192 0.83 16.18 15.65
CA VAL A 192 1.40 14.87 15.27
C VAL A 192 0.27 13.95 14.82
N LEU A 193 0.56 12.98 13.95
CA LEU A 193 -0.36 11.91 13.60
C LEU A 193 -0.06 10.67 14.42
N TYR A 194 -1.12 9.89 14.72
CA TYR A 194 -1.03 8.60 15.40
C TYR A 194 -1.29 7.47 14.43
N TRP A 195 -0.59 6.36 14.59
CA TRP A 195 -0.67 5.20 13.69
C TRP A 195 -2.00 4.47 13.78
N HIS A 196 -2.50 4.28 15.02
CA HIS A 196 -3.62 3.38 15.28
C HIS A 196 -4.74 4.07 16.06
N TRP A 197 -5.96 3.72 15.71
CA TRP A 197 -7.13 3.98 16.54
C TRP A 197 -8.03 2.75 16.58
N SER A 198 -8.46 2.36 17.79
CA SER A 198 -9.30 1.19 18.03
C SER A 198 -10.69 1.62 18.50
N PRO A 199 -11.78 1.04 17.96
CA PRO A 199 -13.12 1.28 18.49
C PRO A 199 -13.32 0.71 19.91
N ASN A 200 -12.47 -0.25 20.33
CA ASN A 200 -12.56 -0.91 21.62
C ASN A 200 -11.56 -0.37 22.66
N TYR A 201 -10.39 0.07 22.18
CA TYR A 201 -9.26 0.49 23.04
C TYR A 201 -8.83 1.95 22.80
N GLY A 202 -9.50 2.67 21.89
CA GLY A 202 -9.16 4.06 21.59
C GLY A 202 -7.71 4.22 21.11
N TRP A 203 -6.97 5.09 21.78
CA TRP A 203 -5.58 5.43 21.47
C TRP A 203 -4.56 4.61 22.27
N ASP A 204 -4.94 3.47 22.83
CA ASP A 204 -4.11 2.69 23.75
C ASP A 204 -2.83 2.12 23.12
N MET A 205 -2.76 1.95 21.78
CA MET A 205 -1.52 1.65 21.09
C MET A 205 -0.46 2.74 21.28
N ASN A 206 -0.89 3.99 21.44
CA ASN A 206 -0.08 5.14 21.75
C ASN A 206 1.19 5.24 20.89
N PHE A 207 1.02 5.20 19.56
CA PHE A 207 2.12 5.21 18.61
C PHE A 207 2.12 6.48 17.76
N PRO A 208 2.73 7.58 18.23
CA PRO A 208 2.87 8.79 17.45
C PRO A 208 3.86 8.56 16.29
N LEU A 209 3.54 9.11 15.11
CA LEU A 209 4.37 9.01 13.92
C LEU A 209 5.45 10.09 13.93
N GLU A 210 6.54 9.79 14.59
CA GLU A 210 7.72 10.64 14.69
C GLU A 210 8.85 10.02 13.85
N GLY A 211 9.36 10.76 12.88
CA GLY A 211 10.34 10.24 11.94
C GLY A 211 11.79 10.42 12.37
N TYR A 212 12.77 10.01 11.55
CA TYR A 212 12.70 9.48 10.17
C TYR A 212 12.28 8.01 10.15
N ASN A 213 11.30 7.68 9.32
CA ASN A 213 10.75 6.33 9.12
C ASN A 213 9.95 6.31 7.79
N GLU A 214 9.22 5.24 7.50
CA GLU A 214 8.42 5.05 6.29
C GLU A 214 7.17 5.95 6.17
N CYS A 215 6.85 6.72 7.19
CA CYS A 215 5.54 7.37 7.32
C CYS A 215 5.42 8.77 6.69
N LEU A 216 6.43 9.24 5.94
CA LEU A 216 6.36 10.57 5.31
C LEU A 216 5.14 10.72 4.40
N ILE A 217 4.80 9.69 3.64
CA ILE A 217 3.63 9.70 2.75
C ILE A 217 2.33 9.96 3.52
N THR A 218 2.21 9.49 4.75
CA THR A 218 1.03 9.72 5.60
C THR A 218 0.86 11.22 5.89
N TYR A 219 1.93 11.93 6.19
CA TYR A 219 1.89 13.38 6.39
C TYR A 219 1.62 14.15 5.09
N ILE A 220 2.18 13.69 3.97
CA ILE A 220 1.92 14.31 2.65
C ILE A 220 0.43 14.18 2.31
N LEU A 221 -0.14 13.00 2.44
CA LEU A 221 -1.56 12.78 2.20
C LEU A 221 -2.43 13.57 3.18
N GLY A 222 -2.10 13.56 4.45
CA GLY A 222 -2.82 14.34 5.45
C GLY A 222 -2.82 15.84 5.15
N ALA A 223 -1.68 16.40 4.77
CA ALA A 223 -1.58 17.80 4.39
C ALA A 223 -2.33 18.13 3.08
N SER A 224 -2.44 17.13 2.18
CA SER A 224 -3.08 17.28 0.87
C SER A 224 -4.57 16.92 0.87
N SER A 225 -5.11 16.43 1.98
CA SER A 225 -6.52 16.02 2.06
C SER A 225 -7.46 17.17 1.71
N PRO A 226 -8.41 16.98 0.78
CA PRO A 226 -9.33 18.05 0.39
C PRO A 226 -10.44 18.30 1.42
N THR A 227 -10.62 17.40 2.39
CA THR A 227 -11.76 17.42 3.34
C THR A 227 -11.32 17.38 4.79
N HIS A 228 -10.23 16.68 5.11
CA HIS A 228 -9.75 16.41 6.47
C HIS A 228 -8.24 16.68 6.57
N SER A 229 -7.82 17.85 6.11
CA SER A 229 -6.41 18.24 6.09
C SER A 229 -5.85 18.48 7.48
N ILE A 230 -4.55 18.28 7.60
CA ILE A 230 -3.77 18.58 8.79
C ILE A 230 -2.90 19.80 8.56
N PRO A 231 -2.63 20.62 9.60
CA PRO A 231 -1.73 21.77 9.48
C PRO A 231 -0.27 21.35 9.27
N ALA A 232 0.51 22.22 8.66
CA ALA A 232 1.94 22.02 8.42
C ALA A 232 2.74 21.73 9.71
N ASP A 233 2.29 22.24 10.84
CA ASP A 233 2.89 21.98 12.15
C ASP A 233 2.92 20.49 12.51
N CYS A 234 1.97 19.69 12.03
CA CYS A 234 1.99 18.23 12.23
C CYS A 234 3.25 17.60 11.61
N TYR A 235 3.66 18.07 10.42
CA TYR A 235 4.91 17.65 9.81
C TYR A 235 6.12 18.20 10.58
N HIS A 236 6.17 19.51 10.81
CA HIS A 236 7.35 20.18 11.37
C HIS A 236 7.61 19.75 12.82
N LYS A 237 6.59 19.72 13.65
CA LYS A 237 6.70 19.39 15.07
C LYS A 237 6.56 17.90 15.35
N GLY A 238 5.67 17.23 14.60
CA GLY A 238 5.40 15.80 14.74
C GLY A 238 6.47 14.95 14.04
N TRP A 239 6.34 14.71 12.75
CA TRP A 239 7.24 13.81 12.03
C TRP A 239 8.71 14.29 12.05
N ALA A 240 8.96 15.54 11.74
CA ALA A 240 10.30 16.12 11.72
C ALA A 240 10.85 16.47 13.12
N ARG A 241 10.02 16.39 14.18
CA ARG A 241 10.39 16.61 15.58
C ARG A 241 11.11 17.94 15.79
N SER A 242 10.65 18.99 15.13
CA SER A 242 11.26 20.34 15.14
C SER A 242 12.75 20.30 14.76
N GLY A 243 13.13 19.45 13.84
CA GLY A 243 14.51 19.22 13.39
C GLY A 243 15.26 18.10 14.12
N GLY A 244 14.62 17.43 15.09
CA GLY A 244 15.22 16.33 15.86
C GLY A 244 15.59 15.10 15.04
N ILE A 245 15.08 14.97 13.81
CA ILE A 245 15.46 13.89 12.87
C ILE A 245 16.83 14.13 12.18
N LYS A 246 17.40 15.34 12.31
CA LYS A 246 18.71 15.62 11.70
C LYS A 246 19.82 14.88 12.44
N SER A 247 20.81 14.44 11.68
CA SER A 247 21.97 13.73 12.19
C SER A 247 23.27 14.40 11.75
N ASN A 248 24.29 14.35 12.59
CA ASN A 248 25.67 14.72 12.26
C ASN A 248 26.58 13.50 12.20
N ALA A 249 26.03 12.31 12.31
CA ALA A 249 26.79 11.06 12.30
C ALA A 249 27.42 10.81 10.92
N LYS A 250 28.55 10.14 10.91
CA LYS A 250 29.26 9.74 9.68
C LYS A 250 29.64 8.27 9.75
N PRO A 251 28.66 7.36 9.75
CA PRO A 251 28.96 5.93 9.76
C PRO A 251 29.79 5.56 8.54
N TYR A 252 30.88 4.83 8.75
CA TYR A 252 31.83 4.44 7.70
C TYR A 252 32.39 5.61 6.88
N GLY A 253 32.37 6.85 7.43
CA GLY A 253 32.85 8.05 6.75
C GLY A 253 31.83 8.74 5.83
N TYR A 254 30.62 8.20 5.67
CA TYR A 254 29.56 8.80 4.86
C TYR A 254 28.62 9.63 5.75
N PRO A 255 28.24 10.84 5.35
CA PRO A 255 27.30 11.65 6.12
C PRO A 255 25.92 10.96 6.18
N LEU A 256 25.35 10.94 7.37
CA LEU A 256 23.97 10.55 7.61
C LEU A 256 23.19 11.82 7.94
N ASP A 257 22.36 12.28 6.99
CA ASP A 257 21.62 13.54 7.15
C ASP A 257 20.44 13.41 8.09
N LEU A 258 19.76 12.26 8.05
CA LEU A 258 18.60 11.95 8.87
C LEU A 258 18.82 10.67 9.67
N LYS A 259 18.36 10.65 10.90
CA LYS A 259 18.34 9.49 11.77
C LYS A 259 16.93 9.11 12.14
N HIS A 260 16.67 7.82 12.31
CA HIS A 260 15.36 7.41 12.79
C HIS A 260 15.19 7.65 14.29
N ASN A 261 13.96 7.71 14.76
CA ASN A 261 13.65 7.94 16.16
C ASN A 261 14.30 6.88 17.05
N GLY A 262 15.03 7.32 18.08
CA GLY A 262 15.71 6.44 19.03
C GLY A 262 17.07 5.89 18.57
N ALA A 263 17.58 6.29 17.40
CA ALA A 263 18.91 5.88 16.92
C ALA A 263 19.77 7.07 16.51
N GLU A 264 21.02 7.10 16.96
CA GLU A 264 21.94 8.20 16.68
C GLU A 264 22.82 7.95 15.45
N GLN A 265 23.07 6.69 15.10
CA GLN A 265 24.08 6.28 14.13
C GLN A 265 23.50 5.59 12.88
N THR A 266 22.18 5.49 12.76
CA THR A 266 21.53 4.80 11.64
C THR A 266 20.30 5.55 11.13
N GLY A 267 20.03 5.41 9.85
CA GLY A 267 18.80 5.85 9.21
C GLY A 267 17.65 4.84 9.32
N GLY A 268 17.84 3.76 10.07
CA GLY A 268 16.88 2.67 10.19
C GLY A 268 16.99 1.64 9.06
N PRO A 269 15.99 0.77 8.93
CA PRO A 269 15.93 -0.23 7.86
C PRO A 269 16.00 0.40 6.46
N LEU A 270 16.60 -0.31 5.51
CA LEU A 270 16.65 0.14 4.11
C LEU A 270 15.26 0.41 3.53
N PHE A 271 14.25 -0.32 4.00
CA PHE A 271 12.84 -0.13 3.64
C PHE A 271 12.39 1.33 3.78
N TRP A 272 12.82 2.05 4.82
CA TRP A 272 12.41 3.44 5.03
C TRP A 272 12.95 4.40 3.97
N ALA A 273 14.18 4.19 3.53
CA ALA A 273 14.82 5.06 2.53
C ALA A 273 14.07 5.13 1.19
N PRO A 274 13.49 4.04 0.63
CA PRO A 274 12.66 4.12 -0.57
C PRO A 274 11.32 4.84 -0.40
N TYR A 275 10.79 4.96 0.82
CA TYR A 275 9.43 5.49 1.07
C TYR A 275 9.40 6.87 1.73
N SER A 276 10.50 7.32 2.24
CA SER A 276 10.67 8.63 2.85
C SER A 276 11.99 9.28 2.43
#